data_91170fb2d0dbc9af2c9840b872c7cdf3
#
_entry.id   91170fb2d0dbc9af2c9840b872c7cdf3
#
_cell.length_a   1.000
_cell.length_b   1.000
_cell.length_c   1.000
_cell.angle_alpha   90.00
_cell.angle_beta   90.00
_cell.angle_gamma   90.00
#
_symmetry.space_group_name_H-M   'P 1'
#
loop_
_entity.id
_entity.type
_entity.pdbx_description
1 polymer ?
#
loop_
_entity_poly.entity_id
_entity_poly.type
_entity_poly.pdbx_seq_one_letter_code
_entity_poly.pdbx_strand_id
1 'polypeptide(L)'
;MKTSDFYYDLPEELIAQTPVEPRNSSRLMVLPRAGGEPIHKHFYDLPEFLKPGDCLVLNNTRVLPARLYGTREDTGAVVEFVLLRQHGNKLWECLAGPGKKAKAGYKFRFSDKLTATVTDVLEDGNRMLEFACEGDFFAVLDEVGQMPLPPYIKEKLKDKERYQTVYSKDAGSAAAPTAGLHFTKEMLESIKAMGVNIAYVTLHVGLGTFRPVKVEDVTQHKMHTEHYYIPEDAAKTINETRKNGGRVICVGTTSCRTVESCAKKYGEIRECSGDTDIFIYPGFEFQCMDGLITNFHLPESTLIMLVSAFAGYDNVMNAYNIAVKEKYRFFSFGDAMLIL
;
A
#
# COMPACT_ATOMS: atom_id res chain seq x y z
N MET A 1 0.34 -21.13 13.21
CA MET A 1 -0.82 -20.94 12.30
C MET A 1 -0.36 -21.25 10.90
N LYS A 2 -1.25 -21.83 10.11
CA LYS A 2 -1.01 -22.10 8.70
C LYS A 2 -1.55 -20.95 7.85
N THR A 3 -0.94 -20.76 6.68
CA THR A 3 -1.44 -19.81 5.68
C THR A 3 -2.89 -20.12 5.29
N SER A 4 -3.23 -21.41 5.15
CA SER A 4 -4.58 -21.89 4.86
C SER A 4 -5.62 -21.58 5.94
N ASP A 5 -5.24 -21.26 7.18
CA ASP A 5 -6.18 -20.84 8.21
C ASP A 5 -6.86 -19.51 7.83
N PHE A 6 -6.22 -18.69 6.98
CA PHE A 6 -6.74 -17.40 6.51
C PHE A 6 -7.49 -17.50 5.19
N TYR A 7 -7.89 -18.70 4.80
CA TYR A 7 -8.71 -18.93 3.62
C TYR A 7 -10.18 -18.55 3.90
N TYR A 8 -10.81 -17.91 2.94
CA TYR A 8 -12.24 -17.72 2.83
C TYR A 8 -12.62 -17.76 1.35
N ASP A 9 -13.84 -18.14 1.04
CA ASP A 9 -14.32 -18.20 -0.35
C ASP A 9 -14.62 -16.80 -0.86
N LEU A 10 -13.81 -16.30 -1.80
CA LEU A 10 -13.97 -14.98 -2.42
C LEU A 10 -14.36 -15.13 -3.89
N PRO A 11 -15.62 -14.86 -4.26
CA PRO A 11 -16.05 -14.81 -5.65
C PRO A 11 -15.28 -13.75 -6.45
N GLU A 12 -14.79 -14.10 -7.65
CA GLU A 12 -13.97 -13.21 -8.49
C GLU A 12 -14.72 -11.92 -8.84
N GLU A 13 -16.03 -11.96 -9.00
CA GLU A 13 -16.88 -10.80 -9.29
C GLU A 13 -16.91 -9.74 -8.17
N LEU A 14 -16.53 -10.10 -6.95
CA LEU A 14 -16.42 -9.13 -5.85
C LEU A 14 -15.09 -8.37 -5.86
N ILE A 15 -14.10 -8.79 -6.65
CA ILE A 15 -12.83 -8.08 -6.81
C ILE A 15 -13.05 -6.85 -7.68
N ALA A 16 -12.97 -5.67 -7.07
CA ALA A 16 -13.25 -4.40 -7.74
C ALA A 16 -12.24 -4.10 -8.84
N GLN A 17 -12.72 -3.90 -10.06
CA GLN A 17 -11.89 -3.57 -11.23
C GLN A 17 -11.75 -2.05 -11.42
N THR A 18 -12.72 -1.27 -10.95
CA THR A 18 -12.76 0.19 -11.09
C THR A 18 -13.11 0.86 -9.76
N PRO A 19 -12.57 2.06 -9.48
CA PRO A 19 -12.96 2.82 -8.29
C PRO A 19 -14.40 3.33 -8.41
N VAL A 20 -15.04 3.55 -7.25
CA VAL A 20 -16.34 4.24 -7.19
C VAL A 20 -16.16 5.76 -7.28
N GLU A 21 -17.21 6.45 -7.76
CA GLU A 21 -17.29 7.90 -7.78
C GLU A 21 -18.57 8.40 -7.08
N PRO A 22 -18.44 9.39 -6.20
CA PRO A 22 -17.22 9.98 -5.66
C PRO A 22 -16.42 8.99 -4.77
N ARG A 23 -15.13 9.29 -4.50
CA ARG A 23 -14.21 8.38 -3.76
C ARG A 23 -14.78 7.88 -2.44
N ASN A 24 -15.43 8.76 -1.69
CA ASN A 24 -15.98 8.50 -0.36
C ASN A 24 -17.36 7.84 -0.36
N SER A 25 -17.89 7.48 -1.53
CA SER A 25 -19.17 6.72 -1.64
C SER A 25 -18.99 5.21 -1.54
N SER A 26 -17.77 4.70 -1.38
CA SER A 26 -17.53 3.30 -1.05
C SER A 26 -18.24 2.91 0.24
N ARG A 27 -18.59 1.63 0.38
CA ARG A 27 -19.15 1.13 1.66
C ARG A 27 -18.05 1.09 2.72
N LEU A 28 -18.48 1.21 3.98
CA LEU A 28 -17.65 1.11 5.17
C LEU A 28 -18.23 0.07 6.12
N MET A 29 -17.48 -0.97 6.42
CA MET A 29 -17.82 -1.90 7.50
C MET A 29 -17.10 -1.42 8.77
N VAL A 30 -17.85 -1.06 9.81
CA VAL A 30 -17.27 -0.73 11.11
C VAL A 30 -17.29 -1.99 11.96
N LEU A 31 -16.09 -2.49 12.29
CA LEU A 31 -15.90 -3.72 13.06
C LEU A 31 -15.43 -3.36 14.48
N PRO A 32 -16.21 -3.67 15.52
CA PRO A 32 -15.76 -3.54 16.90
C PRO A 32 -14.57 -4.46 17.15
N ARG A 33 -13.44 -3.92 17.63
CA ARG A 33 -12.24 -4.69 17.94
C ARG A 33 -12.46 -5.74 19.03
N ALA A 34 -13.32 -5.41 19.99
CA ALA A 34 -13.69 -6.34 21.08
C ALA A 34 -14.63 -7.48 20.65
N GLY A 35 -14.99 -7.53 19.36
CA GLY A 35 -16.01 -8.43 18.83
C GLY A 35 -17.42 -7.82 18.89
N GLY A 36 -18.34 -8.40 18.12
CA GLY A 36 -19.73 -7.96 17.99
C GLY A 36 -20.16 -7.89 16.52
N GLU A 37 -21.43 -7.52 16.31
CA GLU A 37 -21.95 -7.38 14.96
C GLU A 37 -21.34 -6.17 14.24
N PRO A 38 -20.85 -6.32 12.99
CA PRO A 38 -20.36 -5.20 12.21
C PRO A 38 -21.49 -4.23 11.85
N ILE A 39 -21.16 -2.95 11.81
CA ILE A 39 -22.07 -1.88 11.36
C ILE A 39 -21.79 -1.56 9.90
N HIS A 40 -22.85 -1.49 9.08
CA HIS A 40 -22.74 -1.18 7.66
C HIS A 40 -23.03 0.30 7.41
N LYS A 41 -22.06 1.00 6.83
CA LYS A 41 -22.07 2.44 6.56
C LYS A 41 -21.47 2.72 5.17
N HIS A 42 -21.31 4.00 4.85
CA HIS A 42 -20.48 4.46 3.74
C HIS A 42 -19.25 5.21 4.25
N PHE A 43 -18.24 5.36 3.42
CA PHE A 43 -17.01 5.99 3.87
C PHE A 43 -17.18 7.46 4.25
N TYR A 44 -18.14 8.16 3.66
CA TYR A 44 -18.49 9.54 4.05
C TYR A 44 -19.06 9.65 5.48
N ASP A 45 -19.51 8.53 6.08
CA ASP A 45 -19.97 8.48 7.48
C ASP A 45 -18.80 8.29 8.49
N LEU A 46 -17.56 8.11 8.02
CA LEU A 46 -16.39 7.92 8.88
C LEU A 46 -16.28 8.96 10.01
N PRO A 47 -16.59 10.27 9.80
CA PRO A 47 -16.52 11.26 10.85
C PRO A 47 -17.39 10.94 12.09
N GLU A 48 -18.47 10.16 11.96
CA GLU A 48 -19.32 9.75 13.10
C GLU A 48 -18.55 8.89 14.14
N PHE A 49 -17.45 8.25 13.73
CA PHE A 49 -16.64 7.33 14.52
C PHE A 49 -15.35 7.96 15.07
N LEU A 50 -15.05 9.19 14.65
CA LEU A 50 -13.89 9.95 15.09
C LEU A 50 -14.26 10.94 16.21
N LYS A 51 -13.28 11.25 17.06
CA LYS A 51 -13.45 12.17 18.17
C LYS A 51 -12.41 13.29 18.11
N PRO A 52 -12.72 14.49 18.59
CA PRO A 52 -11.70 15.52 18.80
C PRO A 52 -10.52 14.96 19.61
N GLY A 53 -9.30 15.23 19.18
CA GLY A 53 -8.09 14.71 19.78
C GLY A 53 -7.60 13.36 19.21
N ASP A 54 -8.38 12.65 18.39
CA ASP A 54 -7.86 11.51 17.61
C ASP A 54 -6.81 11.96 16.59
N CYS A 55 -5.99 11.03 16.12
CA CYS A 55 -5.03 11.26 15.04
C CYS A 55 -5.19 10.22 13.93
N LEU A 56 -5.44 10.67 12.71
CA LEU A 56 -5.33 9.83 11.52
C LEU A 56 -3.89 9.83 11.01
N VAL A 57 -3.28 8.66 10.89
CA VAL A 57 -1.94 8.49 10.29
C VAL A 57 -2.10 8.05 8.85
N LEU A 58 -1.66 8.89 7.92
CA LEU A 58 -1.82 8.73 6.47
C LEU A 58 -0.48 8.51 5.81
N ASN A 59 -0.40 7.52 4.90
CA ASN A 59 0.79 7.32 4.07
C ASN A 59 0.71 8.22 2.82
N ASN A 60 1.58 9.23 2.74
CA ASN A 60 1.60 10.23 1.67
C ASN A 60 2.46 9.82 0.45
N THR A 61 2.86 8.56 0.37
CA THR A 61 3.63 8.08 -0.78
C THR A 61 2.85 8.29 -2.09
N ARG A 62 3.59 8.63 -3.16
CA ARG A 62 3.05 8.76 -4.52
C ARG A 62 3.56 7.64 -5.41
N VAL A 63 2.66 7.01 -6.13
CA VAL A 63 3.00 5.94 -7.07
C VAL A 63 3.66 6.52 -8.30
N LEU A 64 4.80 5.94 -8.67
CA LEU A 64 5.45 6.24 -9.95
C LEU A 64 4.75 5.49 -11.09
N PRO A 65 4.71 6.06 -12.31
CA PRO A 65 4.32 5.31 -13.50
C PRO A 65 5.43 4.33 -13.89
N ALA A 66 5.68 3.40 -12.99
CA ALA A 66 6.86 2.55 -12.92
C ALA A 66 6.88 1.41 -13.95
N ARG A 67 5.78 1.19 -14.71
CA ARG A 67 5.71 0.17 -15.75
C ARG A 67 6.12 0.75 -17.10
N LEU A 68 7.20 0.22 -17.66
CA LEU A 68 7.82 0.67 -18.88
C LEU A 68 7.89 -0.47 -19.90
N TYR A 69 7.71 -0.18 -21.18
CA TYR A 69 7.93 -1.12 -22.27
C TYR A 69 9.14 -0.67 -23.08
N GLY A 70 10.23 -1.42 -22.98
CA GLY A 70 11.48 -1.14 -23.69
C GLY A 70 11.63 -2.02 -24.91
N THR A 71 11.98 -1.41 -26.04
CA THR A 71 12.36 -2.11 -27.27
C THR A 71 13.85 -2.34 -27.27
N ARG A 72 14.28 -3.58 -27.33
CA ARG A 72 15.69 -3.95 -27.40
C ARG A 72 16.32 -3.49 -28.71
N GLU A 73 17.44 -2.76 -28.63
CA GLU A 73 18.00 -2.04 -29.77
C GLU A 73 18.51 -2.96 -30.91
N ASP A 74 19.02 -4.16 -30.56
CA ASP A 74 19.61 -5.08 -31.54
C ASP A 74 18.60 -6.00 -32.22
N THR A 75 17.48 -6.34 -31.56
CA THR A 75 16.52 -7.35 -32.06
C THR A 75 15.10 -6.81 -32.22
N GLY A 76 14.80 -5.62 -31.74
CA GLY A 76 13.44 -5.09 -31.70
C GLY A 76 12.49 -5.81 -30.73
N ALA A 77 13.01 -6.71 -29.90
CA ALA A 77 12.18 -7.43 -28.94
C ALA A 77 11.68 -6.50 -27.83
N VAL A 78 10.37 -6.51 -27.56
CA VAL A 78 9.76 -5.73 -26.47
C VAL A 78 9.88 -6.51 -25.17
N VAL A 79 10.26 -5.79 -24.11
CA VAL A 79 10.32 -6.26 -22.72
C VAL A 79 9.62 -5.26 -21.84
N GLU A 80 8.76 -5.77 -20.95
CA GLU A 80 8.18 -5.00 -19.86
C GLU A 80 9.17 -4.89 -18.72
N PHE A 81 9.36 -3.69 -18.21
CA PHE A 81 10.11 -3.41 -16.99
C PHE A 81 9.20 -2.73 -15.97
N VAL A 82 9.32 -3.13 -14.70
CA VAL A 82 8.64 -2.44 -13.62
C VAL A 82 9.69 -2.00 -12.60
N LEU A 83 9.81 -0.69 -12.42
CA LEU A 83 10.74 -0.09 -11.47
C LEU A 83 10.35 -0.48 -10.05
N LEU A 84 11.33 -0.94 -9.25
CA LEU A 84 11.13 -1.38 -7.86
C LEU A 84 11.79 -0.43 -6.86
N ARG A 85 13.09 -0.23 -7.02
CA ARG A 85 13.91 0.54 -6.08
C ARG A 85 15.00 1.30 -6.81
N GLN A 86 15.19 2.56 -6.41
CA GLN A 86 16.29 3.38 -6.88
C GLN A 86 17.54 3.11 -6.02
N HIS A 87 18.67 2.80 -6.66
CA HIS A 87 19.96 2.55 -6.02
C HIS A 87 20.97 3.67 -6.21
N GLY A 88 20.62 4.69 -7.00
CA GLY A 88 21.47 5.84 -7.31
C GLY A 88 20.79 6.77 -8.30
N ASN A 89 21.48 7.82 -8.74
CA ASN A 89 20.84 8.87 -9.54
C ASN A 89 20.13 8.36 -10.82
N LYS A 90 20.61 7.27 -11.43
CA LYS A 90 20.05 6.71 -12.67
C LYS A 90 19.99 5.17 -12.64
N LEU A 91 20.30 4.57 -11.51
CA LEU A 91 20.35 3.12 -11.34
C LEU A 91 19.12 2.62 -10.61
N TRP A 92 18.39 1.71 -11.24
CA TRP A 92 17.14 1.17 -10.72
C TRP A 92 17.15 -0.37 -10.75
N GLU A 93 16.65 -0.94 -9.68
CA GLU A 93 16.23 -2.33 -9.64
C GLU A 93 14.85 -2.47 -10.26
N CYS A 94 14.66 -3.46 -11.14
CA CYS A 94 13.45 -3.63 -11.93
C CYS A 94 13.06 -5.11 -12.05
N LEU A 95 11.77 -5.39 -12.08
CA LEU A 95 11.27 -6.63 -12.69
C LEU A 95 11.41 -6.53 -14.21
N ALA A 96 11.60 -7.66 -14.88
CA ALA A 96 11.63 -7.74 -16.34
C ALA A 96 10.79 -8.93 -16.84
N GLY A 97 9.89 -8.66 -17.77
CA GLY A 97 9.02 -9.67 -18.39
C GLY A 97 9.02 -9.60 -19.91
N PRO A 98 9.45 -10.64 -20.64
CA PRO A 98 10.08 -11.89 -20.21
C PRO A 98 11.59 -11.72 -19.88
N GLY A 99 12.00 -12.17 -18.68
CA GLY A 99 13.36 -11.97 -18.17
C GLY A 99 14.48 -12.57 -19.04
N LYS A 100 14.19 -13.62 -19.81
CA LYS A 100 15.17 -14.22 -20.75
C LYS A 100 15.65 -13.25 -21.84
N LYS A 101 14.87 -12.20 -22.14
CA LYS A 101 15.18 -11.17 -23.14
C LYS A 101 15.90 -9.96 -22.56
N ALA A 102 16.10 -9.88 -21.23
CA ALA A 102 16.76 -8.79 -20.53
C ALA A 102 18.00 -9.31 -19.77
N LYS A 103 19.09 -9.55 -20.52
CA LYS A 103 20.38 -10.00 -19.98
C LYS A 103 21.31 -8.81 -19.78
N ALA A 104 22.31 -8.95 -18.88
CA ALA A 104 23.34 -7.94 -18.69
C ALA A 104 23.99 -7.55 -20.02
N GLY A 105 24.23 -6.26 -20.20
CA GLY A 105 24.76 -5.65 -21.43
C GLY A 105 23.71 -5.28 -22.48
N TYR A 106 22.46 -5.72 -22.36
CA TYR A 106 21.43 -5.39 -23.35
C TYR A 106 20.88 -3.99 -23.14
N LYS A 107 20.69 -3.29 -24.28
CA LYS A 107 20.18 -1.91 -24.31
C LYS A 107 18.74 -1.87 -24.77
N PHE A 108 17.95 -1.02 -24.13
CA PHE A 108 16.53 -0.84 -24.40
C PHE A 108 16.20 0.63 -24.61
N ARG A 109 15.36 0.90 -25.59
CA ARG A 109 14.79 2.22 -25.86
C ARG A 109 13.34 2.24 -25.44
N PHE A 110 12.96 3.21 -24.59
CA PHE A 110 11.61 3.43 -24.12
C PHE A 110 10.94 4.59 -24.87
N SER A 111 11.72 5.62 -25.21
CA SER A 111 11.33 6.73 -26.05
C SER A 111 12.59 7.36 -26.67
N ASP A 112 12.41 8.43 -27.42
CA ASP A 112 13.56 9.20 -27.96
C ASP A 112 14.36 9.86 -26.83
N LYS A 113 13.75 10.14 -25.67
CA LYS A 113 14.36 10.77 -24.50
C LYS A 113 14.87 9.78 -23.44
N LEU A 114 14.46 8.49 -23.49
CA LEU A 114 14.74 7.53 -22.43
C LEU A 114 15.23 6.19 -22.98
N THR A 115 16.46 5.84 -22.59
CA THR A 115 17.06 4.53 -22.84
C THR A 115 17.59 3.94 -21.55
N ALA A 116 17.86 2.62 -21.51
CA ALA A 116 18.57 1.99 -20.40
C ALA A 116 19.43 0.84 -20.84
N THR A 117 20.45 0.54 -20.04
CA THR A 117 21.28 -0.65 -20.17
C THR A 117 21.05 -1.55 -18.96
N VAL A 118 20.82 -2.84 -19.18
CA VAL A 118 20.84 -3.83 -18.09
C VAL A 118 22.28 -4.00 -17.64
N THR A 119 22.61 -3.56 -16.42
CA THR A 119 23.96 -3.67 -15.87
C THR A 119 24.18 -4.99 -15.17
N ASP A 120 23.13 -5.55 -14.53
CA ASP A 120 23.23 -6.80 -13.80
C ASP A 120 21.90 -7.57 -13.77
N VAL A 121 21.99 -8.85 -13.42
CA VAL A 121 20.86 -9.76 -13.16
C VAL A 121 21.02 -10.30 -11.75
N LEU A 122 20.13 -9.90 -10.82
CA LEU A 122 20.20 -10.26 -9.43
C LEU A 122 19.76 -11.72 -9.18
N GLU A 123 20.12 -12.27 -8.02
CA GLU A 123 19.82 -13.67 -7.65
C GLU A 123 18.31 -13.99 -7.63
N ASP A 124 17.49 -13.01 -7.24
CA ASP A 124 16.02 -13.12 -7.24
C ASP A 124 15.38 -12.98 -8.63
N GLY A 125 16.21 -12.76 -9.65
CA GLY A 125 15.79 -12.59 -11.04
C GLY A 125 15.46 -11.15 -11.42
N ASN A 126 15.58 -10.17 -10.53
CA ASN A 126 15.44 -8.76 -10.84
C ASN A 126 16.61 -8.28 -11.75
N ARG A 127 16.45 -7.12 -12.34
CA ARG A 127 17.45 -6.49 -13.22
C ARG A 127 17.88 -5.16 -12.63
N MET A 128 19.17 -4.88 -12.73
CA MET A 128 19.70 -3.54 -12.52
C MET A 128 19.70 -2.83 -13.87
N LEU A 129 19.01 -1.70 -13.96
CA LEU A 129 18.95 -0.85 -15.15
C LEU A 129 19.62 0.50 -14.86
N GLU A 130 20.60 0.85 -15.69
CA GLU A 130 21.15 2.19 -15.71
C GLU A 130 20.48 2.98 -16.83
N PHE A 131 19.74 4.03 -16.45
CA PHE A 131 18.99 4.87 -17.38
C PHE A 131 19.84 6.02 -17.91
N ALA A 132 19.69 6.30 -19.21
CA ALA A 132 20.11 7.54 -19.84
C ALA A 132 18.86 8.31 -20.24
N CYS A 133 18.73 9.55 -19.76
CA CYS A 133 17.56 10.39 -19.95
C CYS A 133 17.95 11.80 -20.39
N GLU A 134 17.26 12.30 -21.40
CA GLU A 134 17.33 13.70 -21.81
C GLU A 134 16.31 14.52 -21.02
N GLY A 135 16.78 15.40 -20.13
CA GLY A 135 15.95 16.20 -19.24
C GLY A 135 15.73 15.57 -17.86
N ASP A 136 14.63 15.94 -17.22
CA ASP A 136 14.26 15.41 -15.92
C ASP A 136 13.69 13.98 -16.04
N PHE A 137 14.28 13.05 -15.29
CA PHE A 137 13.92 11.63 -15.36
C PHE A 137 12.47 11.37 -14.98
N PHE A 138 11.98 12.01 -13.93
CA PHE A 138 10.61 11.78 -13.45
C PHE A 138 9.58 12.39 -14.39
N ALA A 139 9.86 13.53 -15.00
CA ALA A 139 9.00 14.12 -16.02
C ALA A 139 8.90 13.21 -17.27
N VAL A 140 10.02 12.65 -17.73
CA VAL A 140 10.02 11.70 -18.86
C VAL A 140 9.33 10.38 -18.47
N LEU A 141 9.52 9.94 -17.23
CA LEU A 141 8.83 8.74 -16.73
C LEU A 141 7.30 8.93 -16.72
N ASP A 142 6.82 10.12 -16.38
CA ASP A 142 5.38 10.46 -16.46
C ASP A 142 4.83 10.43 -17.90
N GLU A 143 5.65 10.81 -18.88
CA GLU A 143 5.29 10.78 -20.31
C GLU A 143 5.16 9.33 -20.85
N VAL A 144 6.11 8.46 -20.52
CA VAL A 144 6.26 7.13 -21.15
C VAL A 144 5.79 5.97 -20.28
N GLY A 145 5.75 6.17 -18.98
CA GLY A 145 5.41 5.13 -18.00
C GLY A 145 3.90 4.91 -17.86
N GLN A 146 3.57 3.73 -17.43
CA GLN A 146 2.20 3.34 -17.07
C GLN A 146 2.11 3.04 -15.58
N MET A 147 0.93 3.30 -14.99
CA MET A 147 0.68 2.96 -13.58
C MET A 147 0.81 1.44 -13.40
N PRO A 148 1.63 0.98 -12.44
CA PRO A 148 1.82 -0.45 -12.17
C PRO A 148 0.65 -1.00 -11.35
N LEU A 149 -0.54 -1.08 -11.97
CA LEU A 149 -1.71 -1.64 -11.30
C LEU A 149 -1.45 -3.07 -10.86
N PRO A 150 -2.02 -3.50 -9.74
CA PRO A 150 -1.96 -4.90 -9.30
C PRO A 150 -2.48 -5.87 -10.38
N PRO A 151 -1.96 -7.10 -10.43
CA PRO A 151 -2.28 -8.05 -11.51
C PRO A 151 -3.75 -8.50 -11.57
N TYR A 152 -4.50 -8.32 -10.48
CA TYR A 152 -5.94 -8.63 -10.43
C TYR A 152 -6.82 -7.53 -11.02
N ILE A 153 -6.27 -6.33 -11.28
CA ILE A 153 -6.96 -5.26 -12.01
C ILE A 153 -6.65 -5.44 -13.49
N LYS A 154 -7.64 -5.90 -14.24
CA LYS A 154 -7.55 -6.15 -15.69
C LYS A 154 -8.00 -4.93 -16.51
N GLU A 155 -8.79 -4.06 -15.90
CA GLU A 155 -9.31 -2.83 -16.52
C GLU A 155 -8.26 -1.72 -16.55
N LYS A 156 -8.20 -0.99 -17.67
CA LYS A 156 -7.32 0.19 -17.79
C LYS A 156 -7.94 1.37 -17.07
N LEU A 157 -7.16 2.02 -16.21
CA LEU A 157 -7.58 3.28 -15.62
C LEU A 157 -7.69 4.38 -16.68
N LYS A 158 -8.84 5.05 -16.72
CA LYS A 158 -9.05 6.22 -17.55
C LYS A 158 -8.28 7.44 -17.04
N ASP A 159 -8.18 7.57 -15.72
CA ASP A 159 -7.47 8.63 -15.01
C ASP A 159 -6.42 8.03 -14.06
N LYS A 160 -5.15 8.31 -14.31
CA LYS A 160 -4.02 7.85 -13.49
C LYS A 160 -4.12 8.34 -12.03
N GLU A 161 -4.68 9.54 -11.81
CA GLU A 161 -4.83 10.12 -10.47
C GLU A 161 -5.84 9.38 -9.59
N ARG A 162 -6.68 8.51 -10.19
CA ARG A 162 -7.57 7.62 -9.41
C ARG A 162 -6.82 6.52 -8.65
N TYR A 163 -5.57 6.22 -9.02
CA TYR A 163 -4.68 5.33 -8.25
C TYR A 163 -3.67 6.11 -7.40
N GLN A 164 -4.00 7.37 -7.06
CA GLN A 164 -3.25 8.21 -6.12
C GLN A 164 -4.19 8.69 -5.01
N THR A 165 -3.65 8.80 -3.79
CA THR A 165 -4.38 9.49 -2.71
C THR A 165 -4.40 10.99 -2.99
N VAL A 166 -5.44 11.68 -2.50
CA VAL A 166 -5.57 13.15 -2.69
C VAL A 166 -4.49 13.96 -1.97
N TYR A 167 -3.71 13.29 -1.12
CA TYR A 167 -2.61 13.85 -0.33
C TYR A 167 -1.25 13.24 -0.70
N SER A 168 -1.15 12.48 -1.79
CA SER A 168 0.11 11.90 -2.24
C SER A 168 1.13 12.98 -2.58
N LYS A 169 2.38 12.81 -2.09
CA LYS A 169 3.44 13.80 -2.21
C LYS A 169 4.79 13.16 -2.57
N ASP A 170 5.24 12.22 -1.76
CA ASP A 170 6.60 11.69 -1.84
C ASP A 170 6.65 10.53 -2.84
N ALA A 171 7.20 10.79 -4.03
CA ALA A 171 7.27 9.82 -5.13
C ALA A 171 8.29 8.71 -4.84
N GLY A 172 7.95 7.46 -5.17
CA GLY A 172 8.86 6.32 -4.96
C GLY A 172 8.16 4.97 -4.81
N SER A 173 6.84 4.95 -4.78
CA SER A 173 6.06 3.73 -4.57
C SER A 173 5.70 3.04 -5.88
N ALA A 174 5.70 1.71 -5.86
CA ALA A 174 5.18 0.89 -6.95
C ALA A 174 3.67 0.56 -6.78
N ALA A 175 3.08 0.85 -5.61
CA ALA A 175 1.66 0.66 -5.35
C ALA A 175 1.09 1.75 -4.45
N ALA A 176 -0.20 2.09 -4.62
CA ALA A 176 -0.87 3.07 -3.80
C ALA A 176 -1.21 2.52 -2.40
N PRO A 177 -1.22 3.37 -1.35
CA PRO A 177 -1.80 3.03 -0.05
C PRO A 177 -3.33 3.08 -0.16
N THR A 178 -3.93 1.99 -0.63
CA THR A 178 -5.29 1.96 -1.20
C THR A 178 -6.40 2.33 -0.24
N ALA A 179 -6.23 2.13 1.07
CA ALA A 179 -7.18 2.62 2.07
C ALA A 179 -7.30 4.17 2.08
N GLY A 180 -6.25 4.86 1.63
CA GLY A 180 -6.27 6.32 1.48
C GLY A 180 -7.03 6.81 0.25
N LEU A 181 -7.33 5.93 -0.72
CA LEU A 181 -8.04 6.30 -1.94
C LEU A 181 -9.50 6.72 -1.69
N HIS A 182 -10.07 6.34 -0.55
CA HIS A 182 -11.44 6.69 -0.17
C HIS A 182 -11.60 8.15 0.26
N PHE A 183 -10.52 8.82 0.69
CA PHE A 183 -10.60 10.19 1.15
C PHE A 183 -10.73 11.18 0.00
N THR A 184 -11.53 12.23 0.21
CA THR A 184 -11.50 13.46 -0.58
C THR A 184 -10.81 14.57 0.22
N LYS A 185 -10.38 15.64 -0.45
CA LYS A 185 -9.78 16.80 0.22
C LYS A 185 -10.75 17.45 1.19
N GLU A 186 -12.00 17.62 0.76
CA GLU A 186 -13.09 18.21 1.55
C GLU A 186 -13.37 17.40 2.82
N MET A 187 -13.34 16.08 2.71
CA MET A 187 -13.52 15.19 3.87
C MET A 187 -12.38 15.33 4.86
N LEU A 188 -11.12 15.40 4.40
CA LEU A 188 -9.98 15.62 5.29
C LEU A 188 -10.04 16.97 5.99
N GLU A 189 -10.44 18.04 5.29
CA GLU A 189 -10.63 19.36 5.90
C GLU A 189 -11.77 19.36 6.94
N SER A 190 -12.87 18.68 6.65
CA SER A 190 -13.97 18.51 7.60
C SER A 190 -13.53 17.76 8.87
N ILE A 191 -12.77 16.67 8.71
CA ILE A 191 -12.22 15.89 9.83
C ILE A 191 -11.27 16.75 10.67
N LYS A 192 -10.40 17.53 10.05
CA LYS A 192 -9.54 18.49 10.78
C LYS A 192 -10.37 19.53 11.57
N ALA A 193 -11.42 20.07 10.93
CA ALA A 193 -12.30 21.05 11.58
C ALA A 193 -13.02 20.49 12.82
N MET A 194 -13.19 19.16 12.89
CA MET A 194 -13.73 18.49 14.09
C MET A 194 -12.71 18.38 15.23
N GLY A 195 -11.46 18.81 15.05
CA GLY A 195 -10.39 18.69 16.04
C GLY A 195 -9.66 17.35 15.98
N VAL A 196 -9.77 16.60 14.89
CA VAL A 196 -8.99 15.40 14.64
C VAL A 196 -7.66 15.79 14.00
N ASN A 197 -6.56 15.30 14.57
CA ASN A 197 -5.22 15.52 14.04
C ASN A 197 -4.95 14.66 12.81
N ILE A 198 -4.08 15.13 11.91
CA ILE A 198 -3.61 14.35 10.77
C ILE A 198 -2.08 14.35 10.78
N ALA A 199 -1.50 13.16 10.79
CA ALA A 199 -0.06 12.94 10.66
C ALA A 199 0.25 12.23 9.34
N TYR A 200 1.21 12.75 8.58
CA TYR A 200 1.65 12.13 7.33
C TYR A 200 2.97 11.41 7.54
N VAL A 201 2.98 10.14 7.19
CA VAL A 201 4.18 9.30 7.15
C VAL A 201 4.39 8.82 5.72
N THR A 202 5.58 8.35 5.40
CA THR A 202 5.88 7.77 4.08
C THR A 202 6.30 6.32 4.24
N LEU A 203 5.73 5.42 3.45
CA LEU A 203 6.24 4.08 3.21
C LEU A 203 6.10 3.80 1.71
N HIS A 204 7.21 3.55 1.05
CA HIS A 204 7.20 3.20 -0.37
C HIS A 204 6.88 1.72 -0.54
N VAL A 205 5.68 1.45 -1.04
CA VAL A 205 5.18 0.09 -1.22
C VAL A 205 5.86 -0.56 -2.42
N GLY A 206 6.49 -1.70 -2.20
CA GLY A 206 7.05 -2.54 -3.26
C GLY A 206 6.00 -3.47 -3.88
N LEU A 207 6.28 -3.99 -5.09
CA LEU A 207 5.40 -4.97 -5.76
C LEU A 207 5.33 -6.31 -5.02
N GLY A 208 6.20 -6.55 -4.05
CA GLY A 208 6.17 -7.74 -3.21
C GLY A 208 4.86 -7.93 -2.46
N THR A 209 4.16 -6.83 -2.15
CA THR A 209 2.85 -6.85 -1.47
C THR A 209 1.78 -7.63 -2.27
N PHE A 210 1.94 -7.78 -3.57
CA PHE A 210 1.02 -8.54 -4.42
C PHE A 210 1.45 -10.00 -4.66
N ARG A 211 2.60 -10.42 -4.10
CA ARG A 211 3.04 -11.81 -4.24
C ARG A 211 2.31 -12.69 -3.20
N PRO A 212 1.78 -13.85 -3.63
CA PRO A 212 1.13 -14.77 -2.68
C PRO A 212 2.16 -15.31 -1.68
N VAL A 213 1.70 -15.59 -0.46
CA VAL A 213 2.47 -16.33 0.53
C VAL A 213 2.66 -17.76 0.03
N LYS A 214 3.90 -18.26 0.01
CA LYS A 214 4.24 -19.57 -0.54
C LYS A 214 4.55 -20.63 0.51
N VAL A 215 4.58 -20.23 1.77
CA VAL A 215 4.90 -21.11 2.91
C VAL A 215 3.62 -21.59 3.58
N GLU A 216 3.61 -22.80 4.11
CA GLU A 216 2.47 -23.32 4.85
C GLU A 216 2.42 -22.73 6.27
N ASP A 217 3.54 -22.67 6.97
CA ASP A 217 3.65 -22.04 8.29
C ASP A 217 3.93 -20.55 8.13
N VAL A 218 3.02 -19.71 8.63
CA VAL A 218 3.14 -18.25 8.53
C VAL A 218 4.42 -17.71 9.13
N THR A 219 4.97 -18.36 10.16
CA THR A 219 6.20 -17.92 10.83
C THR A 219 7.44 -18.02 9.94
N GLN A 220 7.39 -18.82 8.88
CA GLN A 220 8.48 -18.99 7.91
C GLN A 220 8.45 -17.97 6.78
N HIS A 221 7.38 -17.14 6.71
CA HIS A 221 7.28 -16.12 5.68
C HIS A 221 8.26 -14.98 5.93
N LYS A 222 9.02 -14.62 4.88
CA LYS A 222 9.90 -13.46 4.89
C LYS A 222 9.23 -12.30 4.16
N MET A 223 8.95 -11.23 4.88
CA MET A 223 8.41 -10.01 4.30
C MET A 223 9.45 -9.33 3.42
N HIS A 224 8.95 -8.64 2.40
CA HIS A 224 9.77 -7.76 1.60
C HIS A 224 10.16 -6.52 2.42
N THR A 225 11.39 -6.08 2.21
CA THR A 225 11.90 -4.84 2.79
C THR A 225 11.32 -3.65 2.06
N GLU A 226 10.77 -2.70 2.80
CA GLU A 226 10.20 -1.45 2.28
C GLU A 226 10.78 -0.27 3.05
N HIS A 227 11.06 0.83 2.33
CA HIS A 227 11.60 2.03 2.94
C HIS A 227 10.51 2.91 3.53
N TYR A 228 10.71 3.38 4.77
CA TYR A 228 9.78 4.28 5.45
C TYR A 228 10.46 5.51 6.01
N TYR A 229 9.67 6.56 6.18
CA TYR A 229 10.07 7.81 6.83
C TYR A 229 8.93 8.35 7.70
N ILE A 230 9.26 8.78 8.90
CA ILE A 230 8.39 9.51 9.82
C ILE A 230 9.02 10.88 10.05
N PRO A 231 8.42 12.00 9.58
CA PRO A 231 8.92 13.33 9.85
C PRO A 231 8.67 13.76 11.30
N GLU A 232 9.42 14.75 11.77
CA GLU A 232 9.38 15.26 13.17
C GLU A 232 7.97 15.71 13.57
N ASP A 233 7.29 16.45 12.71
CA ASP A 233 5.94 16.96 12.95
C ASP A 233 4.89 15.85 13.11
N ALA A 234 4.99 14.79 12.28
CA ALA A 234 4.14 13.61 12.42
C ALA A 234 4.42 12.86 13.72
N ALA A 235 5.69 12.65 14.07
CA ALA A 235 6.06 12.00 15.33
C ALA A 235 5.55 12.77 16.54
N LYS A 236 5.72 14.09 16.55
CA LYS A 236 5.20 14.98 17.58
C LYS A 236 3.68 14.88 17.69
N THR A 237 2.95 14.98 16.57
CA THR A 237 1.49 14.89 16.54
C THR A 237 0.97 13.57 17.10
N ILE A 238 1.58 12.44 16.72
CA ILE A 238 1.21 11.11 17.21
C ILE A 238 1.46 11.00 18.73
N ASN A 239 2.63 11.43 19.20
CA ASN A 239 2.95 11.37 20.63
C ASN A 239 2.07 12.28 21.48
N GLU A 240 1.78 13.50 21.03
CA GLU A 240 0.87 14.43 21.72
C GLU A 240 -0.56 13.86 21.78
N THR A 241 -1.04 13.25 20.69
CA THR A 241 -2.33 12.55 20.65
C THR A 241 -2.40 11.49 21.75
N ARG A 242 -1.41 10.60 21.83
CA ARG A 242 -1.37 9.54 22.85
C ARG A 242 -1.26 10.08 24.26
N LYS A 243 -0.41 11.08 24.49
CA LYS A 243 -0.25 11.74 25.80
C LYS A 243 -1.55 12.35 26.30
N ASN A 244 -2.39 12.87 25.40
CA ASN A 244 -3.67 13.49 25.71
C ASN A 244 -4.84 12.50 25.73
N GLY A 245 -4.59 11.18 25.62
CA GLY A 245 -5.62 10.14 25.64
C GLY A 245 -6.44 10.02 24.35
N GLY A 246 -6.00 10.63 23.25
CA GLY A 246 -6.57 10.44 21.91
C GLY A 246 -6.13 9.11 21.28
N ARG A 247 -6.86 8.65 20.27
CA ARG A 247 -6.57 7.40 19.54
C ARG A 247 -5.70 7.68 18.32
N VAL A 248 -4.74 6.78 18.06
CA VAL A 248 -3.94 6.74 16.84
C VAL A 248 -4.58 5.77 15.88
N ILE A 249 -5.18 6.26 14.81
CA ILE A 249 -5.91 5.48 13.81
C ILE A 249 -5.11 5.47 12.52
N CYS A 250 -4.57 4.31 12.17
CA CYS A 250 -3.79 4.14 10.94
C CYS A 250 -4.70 3.98 9.73
N VAL A 251 -4.43 4.73 8.67
CA VAL A 251 -5.09 4.58 7.38
C VAL A 251 -4.20 3.73 6.47
N GLY A 252 -4.61 2.48 6.32
CA GLY A 252 -3.90 1.44 5.59
C GLY A 252 -2.90 0.66 6.43
N THR A 253 -2.66 -0.56 5.99
CA THR A 253 -1.64 -1.45 6.57
C THR A 253 -0.23 -0.89 6.45
N THR A 254 0.01 -0.01 5.48
CA THR A 254 1.29 0.69 5.30
C THR A 254 1.57 1.68 6.43
N SER A 255 0.59 2.52 6.81
CA SER A 255 0.72 3.42 7.95
C SER A 255 0.91 2.64 9.26
N CYS A 256 0.16 1.54 9.45
CA CYS A 256 0.33 0.63 10.58
C CYS A 256 1.77 0.09 10.65
N ARG A 257 2.27 -0.48 9.55
CA ARG A 257 3.63 -1.02 9.50
C ARG A 257 4.69 0.03 9.76
N THR A 258 4.48 1.26 9.32
CA THR A 258 5.39 2.39 9.56
C THR A 258 5.49 2.72 11.06
N VAL A 259 4.37 2.98 11.72
CA VAL A 259 4.39 3.38 13.13
C VAL A 259 4.81 2.23 14.05
N GLU A 260 4.36 1.00 13.77
CA GLU A 260 4.74 -0.17 14.56
C GLU A 260 6.22 -0.54 14.38
N SER A 261 6.80 -0.34 13.19
CA SER A 261 8.25 -0.51 12.98
C SER A 261 9.07 0.49 13.79
N CYS A 262 8.63 1.76 13.83
CA CYS A 262 9.28 2.79 14.63
C CYS A 262 9.17 2.47 16.13
N ALA A 263 7.95 2.20 16.61
CA ALA A 263 7.71 1.87 18.02
C ALA A 263 8.50 0.65 18.48
N LYS A 264 8.51 -0.43 17.67
CA LYS A 264 9.28 -1.64 17.97
C LYS A 264 10.78 -1.39 18.03
N LYS A 265 11.31 -0.52 17.15
CA LYS A 265 12.75 -0.24 17.06
C LYS A 265 13.25 0.70 18.16
N TYR A 266 12.46 1.71 18.51
CA TYR A 266 12.89 2.81 19.37
C TYR A 266 12.15 2.88 20.71
N GLY A 267 11.06 2.12 20.90
CA GLY A 267 10.20 2.20 22.09
C GLY A 267 9.26 3.42 22.10
N GLU A 268 9.37 4.29 21.11
CA GLU A 268 8.60 5.53 20.97
C GLU A 268 8.43 5.89 19.47
N ILE A 269 7.52 6.78 19.16
CA ILE A 269 7.42 7.36 17.83
C ILE A 269 8.32 8.60 17.77
N ARG A 270 9.25 8.61 16.81
CA ARG A 270 10.22 9.69 16.63
C ARG A 270 10.49 9.92 15.15
N GLU A 271 11.08 11.08 14.84
CA GLU A 271 11.64 11.27 13.50
C GLU A 271 12.63 10.16 13.20
N CYS A 272 12.39 9.46 12.10
CA CYS A 272 13.29 8.40 11.64
C CYS A 272 13.04 8.04 10.18
N SER A 273 14.08 7.51 9.58
CA SER A 273 14.05 6.88 8.26
C SER A 273 14.73 5.52 8.34
N GLY A 274 14.27 4.58 7.56
CA GLY A 274 14.85 3.24 7.55
C GLY A 274 14.08 2.26 6.70
N ASP A 275 14.56 1.04 6.71
CA ASP A 275 13.94 -0.07 6.04
C ASP A 275 13.18 -0.93 7.06
N THR A 276 12.03 -1.48 6.66
CA THR A 276 11.24 -2.40 7.47
C THR A 276 10.84 -3.64 6.68
N ASP A 277 10.99 -4.78 7.30
CA ASP A 277 10.47 -6.08 6.88
C ASP A 277 9.48 -6.62 7.93
N ILE A 278 8.89 -5.73 8.73
CA ILE A 278 7.96 -6.11 9.79
C ILE A 278 6.82 -6.97 9.24
N PHE A 279 6.70 -8.17 9.78
CA PHE A 279 5.60 -9.08 9.50
C PHE A 279 4.67 -9.13 10.72
N ILE A 280 3.44 -8.66 10.52
CA ILE A 280 2.41 -8.60 11.55
C ILE A 280 1.40 -9.70 11.28
N TYR A 281 1.26 -10.63 12.24
CA TYR A 281 0.32 -11.74 12.23
C TYR A 281 -0.17 -12.02 13.65
N PRO A 282 -1.19 -12.84 13.88
CA PRO A 282 -1.75 -13.10 15.22
C PRO A 282 -0.68 -13.48 16.25
N GLY A 283 -0.70 -12.78 17.38
CA GLY A 283 0.34 -12.82 18.42
C GLY A 283 1.26 -11.60 18.41
N PHE A 284 1.13 -10.70 17.44
CA PHE A 284 1.86 -9.43 17.43
C PHE A 284 1.29 -8.46 18.48
N GLU A 285 2.17 -7.83 19.25
CA GLU A 285 1.83 -6.82 20.26
C GLU A 285 1.95 -5.42 19.65
N PHE A 286 0.80 -4.77 19.42
CA PHE A 286 0.76 -3.40 18.91
C PHE A 286 1.16 -2.41 19.99
N GLN A 287 2.05 -1.47 19.64
CA GLN A 287 2.60 -0.50 20.57
C GLN A 287 2.06 0.91 20.37
N CYS A 288 1.57 1.23 19.17
CA CYS A 288 1.17 2.58 18.80
C CYS A 288 -0.28 2.69 18.31
N MET A 289 -0.73 1.72 17.49
CA MET A 289 -2.00 1.81 16.79
C MET A 289 -3.19 1.43 17.68
N ASP A 290 -4.21 2.30 17.73
CA ASP A 290 -5.48 2.09 18.47
C ASP A 290 -6.65 1.77 17.54
N GLY A 291 -6.58 2.15 16.26
CA GLY A 291 -7.59 1.89 15.24
C GLY A 291 -6.98 1.71 13.85
N LEU A 292 -7.71 1.02 12.98
CA LEU A 292 -7.26 0.73 11.61
C LEU A 292 -8.38 0.98 10.61
N ILE A 293 -8.08 1.76 9.56
CA ILE A 293 -8.89 1.85 8.35
C ILE A 293 -8.16 1.06 7.27
N THR A 294 -8.82 0.11 6.64
CA THR A 294 -8.20 -0.74 5.62
C THR A 294 -9.21 -1.17 4.55
N ASN A 295 -8.74 -1.67 3.41
CA ASN A 295 -9.59 -2.35 2.45
C ASN A 295 -9.79 -3.81 2.86
N PHE A 296 -10.72 -4.51 2.21
CA PHE A 296 -10.79 -5.97 2.29
C PHE A 296 -9.67 -6.62 1.48
N HIS A 297 -9.01 -7.61 2.07
CA HIS A 297 -7.81 -8.24 1.54
C HIS A 297 -8.07 -9.65 1.00
N LEU A 298 -7.12 -10.17 0.16
CA LEU A 298 -7.20 -11.53 -0.38
C LEU A 298 -7.15 -12.59 0.72
N PRO A 299 -7.79 -13.75 0.46
CA PRO A 299 -7.52 -14.95 1.23
C PRO A 299 -6.02 -15.24 1.28
N GLU A 300 -5.56 -15.77 2.42
CA GLU A 300 -4.20 -16.24 2.64
C GLU A 300 -3.09 -15.19 2.45
N SER A 301 -3.46 -13.90 2.41
CA SER A 301 -2.50 -12.80 2.27
C SER A 301 -1.91 -12.36 3.60
N THR A 302 -0.70 -11.78 3.56
CA THR A 302 -0.08 -11.15 4.75
C THR A 302 -0.93 -10.03 5.33
N LEU A 303 -1.79 -9.42 4.52
CA LEU A 303 -2.64 -8.29 4.93
C LEU A 303 -3.85 -8.73 5.76
N ILE A 304 -4.51 -9.85 5.43
CA ILE A 304 -5.58 -10.39 6.28
C ILE A 304 -4.99 -10.90 7.60
N MET A 305 -3.73 -11.39 7.59
CA MET A 305 -3.02 -11.79 8.81
C MET A 305 -2.78 -10.60 9.74
N LEU A 306 -2.39 -9.43 9.20
CA LEU A 306 -2.24 -8.19 9.97
C LEU A 306 -3.57 -7.73 10.57
N VAL A 307 -4.64 -7.72 9.77
CA VAL A 307 -5.96 -7.35 10.26
C VAL A 307 -6.42 -8.31 11.37
N SER A 308 -6.19 -9.62 11.19
CA SER A 308 -6.49 -10.65 12.21
C SER A 308 -5.65 -10.52 13.47
N ALA A 309 -4.41 -10.06 13.36
CA ALA A 309 -3.58 -9.75 14.52
C ALA A 309 -4.16 -8.60 15.34
N PHE A 310 -4.76 -7.61 14.67
CA PHE A 310 -5.29 -6.41 15.33
C PHE A 310 -6.67 -6.62 15.95
N ALA A 311 -7.57 -7.29 15.24
CA ALA A 311 -8.99 -7.41 15.64
C ALA A 311 -9.39 -8.81 16.15
N GLY A 312 -8.45 -9.74 16.20
CA GLY A 312 -8.72 -11.15 16.52
C GLY A 312 -9.13 -11.96 15.29
N TYR A 313 -8.61 -13.18 15.22
CA TYR A 313 -8.78 -14.07 14.06
C TYR A 313 -10.26 -14.36 13.77
N ASP A 314 -10.99 -14.86 14.77
CA ASP A 314 -12.41 -15.26 14.59
C ASP A 314 -13.29 -14.07 14.20
N ASN A 315 -13.06 -12.90 14.82
CA ASN A 315 -13.78 -11.67 14.54
C ASN A 315 -13.57 -11.21 13.08
N VAL A 316 -12.33 -11.25 12.60
CA VAL A 316 -11.99 -10.88 11.21
C VAL A 316 -12.55 -11.88 10.21
N MET A 317 -12.38 -13.19 10.44
CA MET A 317 -12.90 -14.20 9.51
C MET A 317 -14.43 -14.16 9.41
N ASN A 318 -15.12 -13.92 10.52
CA ASN A 318 -16.57 -13.70 10.52
C ASN A 318 -16.94 -12.44 9.72
N ALA A 319 -16.25 -11.31 9.94
CA ALA A 319 -16.49 -10.06 9.20
C ALA A 319 -16.27 -10.23 7.69
N TYR A 320 -15.26 -10.98 7.26
CA TYR A 320 -15.00 -11.27 5.85
C TYR A 320 -16.08 -12.14 5.21
N ASN A 321 -16.57 -13.16 5.92
CA ASN A 321 -17.70 -13.98 5.47
C ASN A 321 -18.99 -13.14 5.33
N ILE A 322 -19.24 -12.23 6.28
CA ILE A 322 -20.34 -11.25 6.18
C ILE A 322 -20.14 -10.34 4.97
N ALA A 323 -18.93 -9.84 4.75
CA ALA A 323 -18.62 -8.95 3.62
C ALA A 323 -18.88 -9.65 2.26
N VAL A 324 -18.52 -10.93 2.12
CA VAL A 324 -18.83 -11.72 0.92
C VAL A 324 -20.34 -11.88 0.75
N LYS A 325 -21.06 -12.27 1.80
CA LYS A 325 -22.52 -12.44 1.79
C LYS A 325 -23.25 -11.14 1.43
N GLU A 326 -22.81 -10.03 2.00
CA GLU A 326 -23.36 -8.69 1.79
C GLU A 326 -22.83 -8.01 0.50
N LYS A 327 -22.05 -8.75 -0.31
CA LYS A 327 -21.49 -8.28 -1.59
C LYS A 327 -20.70 -6.98 -1.46
N TYR A 328 -19.84 -6.88 -0.47
CA TYR A 328 -18.82 -5.83 -0.44
C TYR A 328 -17.85 -6.03 -1.60
N ARG A 329 -17.24 -4.94 -2.04
CA ARG A 329 -16.21 -4.96 -3.05
C ARG A 329 -14.85 -5.13 -2.38
N PHE A 330 -14.01 -5.96 -2.98
CA PHE A 330 -12.72 -6.33 -2.39
C PHE A 330 -11.55 -5.68 -3.12
N PHE A 331 -10.41 -5.57 -2.43
CA PHE A 331 -9.11 -5.07 -2.92
C PHE A 331 -9.01 -3.58 -3.11
N SER A 332 -8.01 -3.18 -3.97
CA SER A 332 -7.51 -1.81 -4.12
C SER A 332 -8.59 -0.77 -4.41
N PHE A 333 -9.59 -1.12 -5.21
CA PHE A 333 -10.74 -0.26 -5.53
C PHE A 333 -12.04 -0.69 -4.86
N GLY A 334 -11.91 -1.60 -3.91
CA GLY A 334 -13.03 -2.12 -3.14
C GLY A 334 -13.53 -1.17 -2.07
N ASP A 335 -14.28 -1.73 -1.13
CA ASP A 335 -14.84 -1.04 0.01
C ASP A 335 -13.85 -1.03 1.19
N ALA A 336 -14.19 -0.30 2.25
CA ALA A 336 -13.35 -0.10 3.41
C ALA A 336 -13.89 -0.81 4.66
N MET A 337 -12.98 -1.09 5.58
CA MET A 337 -13.26 -1.52 6.95
C MET A 337 -12.63 -0.52 7.92
N LEU A 338 -13.36 -0.13 8.96
CA LEU A 338 -12.88 0.61 10.12
C LEU A 338 -12.91 -0.32 11.33
N ILE A 339 -11.79 -0.49 12.01
CA ILE A 339 -11.65 -1.33 13.20
C ILE A 339 -11.29 -0.43 14.39
N LEU A 340 -12.16 -0.41 15.41
CA LEU A 340 -12.00 0.41 16.62
C LEU A 340 -12.28 -0.37 17.90
#